data_8e19475f6e9d78d499fc526207de7c77
#
_entry.id   8e19475f6e9d78d499fc526207de7c77
#
_cell.length_a   1.000
_cell.length_b   1.000
_cell.length_c   1.000
_cell.angle_alpha   90.00
_cell.angle_beta   90.00
_cell.angle_gamma   90.00
#
_symmetry.space_group_name_H-M   'P 1'
#
loop_
_entity.id
_entity.type
_entity.pdbx_description
1 polymer ?
#
loop_
_entity_poly.entity_id
_entity_poly.type
_entity_poly.pdbx_seq_one_letter_code
_entity_poly.pdbx_strand_id
1 'polypeptide(L)'
;MLTLAVENHFEDWRAKARALLLACVSPDEVIWEEPGQCGLFPTGGSLPPPSKTQTPRVTREFLSLAETISYHNSHQKWALLYRTLWRLTLGGETHLLKITTDPDILDLLRMRKEISRDIHKMHAFVRFKKTGEDMKSEREQFMAWFEPDHRIMPLTAQFFQKRFTGMDWSIFTPTGSASWDGKILRLGPGVDKVEVPKEELDELWRGYYKSIFNPARLKVKAMQAEMPKKYWHNLPETNLIESLISESRHRVQEMHKKNLRSTTSGGKNPYLKHLRNLTSHDEHIVLNPDQHIHQPLSRIRELANCCQA
;
A
#
# COMPACT_ATOMS: atom_id res chain seq x y z
N MET A 1 0.88 20.60 -33.47
CA MET A 1 1.02 19.61 -32.41
C MET A 1 2.29 19.95 -31.67
N LEU A 2 2.21 20.21 -30.37
CA LEU A 2 3.32 20.67 -29.54
C LEU A 2 3.82 19.50 -28.67
N THR A 3 5.10 19.13 -28.80
CA THR A 3 5.70 18.08 -27.99
C THR A 3 6.50 18.69 -26.84
N LEU A 4 6.14 18.34 -25.59
CA LEU A 4 6.77 18.87 -24.39
C LEU A 4 7.34 17.72 -23.54
N ALA A 5 8.63 17.78 -23.25
CA ALA A 5 9.27 16.90 -22.28
C ALA A 5 8.83 17.29 -20.85
N VAL A 6 8.62 16.31 -19.98
CA VAL A 6 8.38 16.50 -18.54
C VAL A 6 9.37 15.65 -17.76
N GLU A 7 10.13 16.27 -16.87
CA GLU A 7 11.19 15.61 -16.07
C GLU A 7 10.66 14.63 -14.99
N ASN A 8 9.46 14.08 -15.19
CA ASN A 8 8.80 13.20 -14.22
C ASN A 8 8.57 13.84 -12.84
N HIS A 9 8.48 15.18 -12.81
CA HIS A 9 8.32 15.96 -11.62
C HIS A 9 7.04 16.81 -11.69
N PHE A 10 6.23 16.79 -10.63
CA PHE A 10 4.95 17.48 -10.58
C PHE A 10 5.07 18.98 -10.89
N GLU A 11 6.07 19.66 -10.31
CA GLU A 11 6.24 21.11 -10.48
C GLU A 11 6.62 21.49 -11.93
N ASP A 12 7.41 20.67 -12.62
CA ASP A 12 7.75 20.88 -14.01
C ASP A 12 6.51 20.76 -14.91
N TRP A 13 5.73 19.67 -14.74
CA TRP A 13 4.45 19.53 -15.44
C TRP A 13 3.50 20.68 -15.13
N ARG A 14 3.36 21.06 -13.86
CA ARG A 14 2.49 22.14 -13.41
C ARG A 14 2.82 23.48 -14.07
N ALA A 15 4.12 23.82 -14.15
CA ALA A 15 4.57 25.04 -14.81
C ALA A 15 4.21 25.05 -16.30
N LYS A 16 4.46 23.94 -17.00
CA LYS A 16 4.14 23.78 -18.43
C LYS A 16 2.62 23.78 -18.68
N ALA A 17 1.85 23.03 -17.89
CA ALA A 17 0.39 22.99 -17.96
C ALA A 17 -0.23 24.37 -17.73
N ARG A 18 0.31 25.15 -16.76
CA ARG A 18 -0.13 26.54 -16.54
C ARG A 18 0.13 27.43 -17.76
N ALA A 19 1.31 27.34 -18.36
CA ALA A 19 1.67 28.13 -19.54
C ALA A 19 0.76 27.80 -20.73
N LEU A 20 0.48 26.51 -20.96
CA LEU A 20 -0.45 26.06 -22.00
C LEU A 20 -1.89 26.55 -21.78
N LEU A 21 -2.38 26.53 -20.53
CA LEU A 21 -3.70 27.09 -20.20
C LEU A 21 -3.79 28.58 -20.49
N LEU A 22 -2.74 29.36 -20.14
CA LEU A 22 -2.69 30.78 -20.43
C LEU A 22 -2.63 31.10 -21.94
N ALA A 23 -2.05 30.19 -22.71
CA ALA A 23 -1.98 30.25 -24.15
C ALA A 23 -3.26 29.69 -24.84
N CYS A 24 -4.20 29.12 -24.06
CA CYS A 24 -5.41 28.46 -24.55
C CYS A 24 -5.15 27.30 -25.52
N VAL A 25 -4.06 26.55 -25.30
CA VAL A 25 -3.71 25.38 -26.13
C VAL A 25 -4.56 24.19 -25.73
N SER A 26 -5.29 23.59 -26.68
CA SER A 26 -6.14 22.42 -26.43
C SER A 26 -5.31 21.18 -26.01
N PRO A 27 -5.85 20.29 -25.14
CA PRO A 27 -5.19 19.03 -24.82
C PRO A 27 -4.83 18.16 -26.03
N ASP A 28 -5.63 18.21 -27.09
CA ASP A 28 -5.40 17.44 -28.33
C ASP A 28 -4.23 17.96 -29.17
N GLU A 29 -3.75 19.16 -28.87
CA GLU A 29 -2.60 19.79 -29.56
C GLU A 29 -1.27 19.52 -28.86
N VAL A 30 -1.29 18.82 -27.69
CA VAL A 30 -0.11 18.63 -26.84
C VAL A 30 0.23 17.16 -26.68
N ILE A 31 1.48 16.82 -26.98
CA ILE A 31 2.10 15.53 -26.63
C ILE A 31 3.03 15.73 -25.45
N TRP A 32 2.85 14.91 -24.43
CA TRP A 32 3.69 14.88 -23.24
C TRP A 32 4.67 13.71 -23.33
N GLU A 33 5.95 13.98 -23.16
CA GLU A 33 7.02 12.97 -23.20
C GLU A 33 7.81 12.96 -21.88
N GLU A 34 8.22 11.79 -21.46
CA GLU A 34 9.13 11.61 -20.31
C GLU A 34 10.57 11.35 -20.78
N PRO A 35 11.61 11.66 -19.97
CA PRO A 35 12.99 11.38 -20.32
C PRO A 35 13.20 9.89 -20.65
N GLY A 36 13.90 9.61 -21.73
CA GLY A 36 14.15 8.25 -22.21
C GLY A 36 13.10 7.69 -23.18
N GLN A 37 12.04 8.42 -23.47
CA GLN A 37 11.12 8.09 -24.57
C GLN A 37 11.67 8.68 -25.89
N CYS A 38 11.90 7.80 -26.85
CA CYS A 38 12.16 8.25 -28.23
C CYS A 38 10.81 8.53 -28.90
N GLY A 39 10.36 9.78 -28.83
CA GLY A 39 9.19 10.22 -29.60
C GLY A 39 9.48 10.22 -31.09
N LEU A 40 8.45 9.96 -31.91
CA LEU A 40 8.51 10.08 -33.38
C LEU A 40 8.64 11.55 -33.86
N PHE A 41 8.43 12.50 -32.97
CA PHE A 41 8.47 13.93 -33.26
C PHE A 41 9.61 14.59 -32.50
N PRO A 42 10.27 15.63 -33.08
CA PRO A 42 11.32 16.34 -32.38
C PRO A 42 10.77 17.03 -31.12
N THR A 43 11.33 16.68 -29.98
CA THR A 43 11.12 17.37 -28.69
C THR A 43 11.74 18.76 -28.79
N GLY A 44 10.95 19.83 -28.64
CA GLY A 44 11.53 21.17 -28.65
C GLY A 44 10.61 22.33 -29.02
N GLY A 45 9.29 22.15 -28.90
CA GLY A 45 8.38 23.26 -29.03
C GLY A 45 8.58 24.28 -27.90
N SER A 46 8.89 25.54 -28.24
CA SER A 46 8.85 26.62 -27.24
C SER A 46 7.41 26.81 -26.77
N LEU A 47 7.25 27.06 -25.46
CA LEU A 47 5.94 27.35 -24.92
C LEU A 47 5.36 28.61 -25.61
N PRO A 48 4.12 28.56 -26.09
CA PRO A 48 3.52 29.71 -26.78
C PRO A 48 3.32 30.86 -25.79
N PRO A 49 3.32 32.11 -26.29
CA PRO A 49 3.08 33.28 -25.45
C PRO A 49 1.68 33.25 -24.85
N PRO A 50 1.51 33.77 -23.63
CA PRO A 50 0.19 33.76 -22.97
C PRO A 50 -0.81 34.63 -23.75
N SER A 51 -1.99 34.06 -24.05
CA SER A 51 -3.13 34.77 -24.66
C SER A 51 -4.07 35.38 -23.60
N LYS A 52 -3.98 34.88 -22.34
CA LYS A 52 -4.78 35.37 -21.21
C LYS A 52 -3.87 35.93 -20.10
N THR A 53 -4.29 37.05 -19.51
CA THR A 53 -3.61 37.69 -18.38
C THR A 53 -3.99 37.09 -17.03
N GLN A 54 -5.18 36.49 -16.94
CA GLN A 54 -5.68 35.90 -15.70
C GLN A 54 -5.39 34.38 -15.64
N THR A 55 -4.73 33.95 -14.59
CA THR A 55 -4.53 32.52 -14.33
C THR A 55 -5.83 31.87 -13.88
N PRO A 56 -6.26 30.78 -14.52
CA PRO A 56 -7.43 30.02 -14.09
C PRO A 56 -7.29 29.52 -12.65
N ARG A 57 -8.37 29.59 -11.88
CA ARG A 57 -8.39 29.05 -10.52
C ARG A 57 -8.54 27.53 -10.56
N VAL A 58 -7.68 26.84 -9.84
CA VAL A 58 -7.66 25.38 -9.72
C VAL A 58 -7.90 25.01 -8.27
N THR A 59 -8.72 24.00 -8.03
CA THR A 59 -9.02 23.52 -6.67
C THR A 59 -7.81 22.83 -6.04
N ARG A 60 -7.66 22.95 -4.71
CA ARG A 60 -6.59 22.22 -3.97
C ARG A 60 -6.75 20.70 -4.13
N GLU A 61 -8.00 20.22 -4.21
CA GLU A 61 -8.29 18.81 -4.41
C GLU A 61 -7.65 18.27 -5.69
N PHE A 62 -7.82 18.99 -6.82
CA PHE A 62 -7.18 18.61 -8.09
C PHE A 62 -5.64 18.65 -7.98
N LEU A 63 -5.08 19.69 -7.37
CA LEU A 63 -3.62 19.81 -7.25
C LEU A 63 -3.04 18.65 -6.41
N SER A 64 -3.66 18.29 -5.28
CA SER A 64 -3.25 17.16 -4.47
C SER A 64 -3.40 15.82 -5.19
N LEU A 65 -4.48 15.65 -5.96
CA LEU A 65 -4.67 14.48 -6.81
C LEU A 65 -3.57 14.39 -7.87
N ALA A 66 -3.29 15.49 -8.57
CA ALA A 66 -2.29 15.56 -9.64
C ALA A 66 -0.88 15.31 -9.11
N GLU A 67 -0.54 15.88 -7.95
CA GLU A 67 0.74 15.62 -7.27
C GLU A 67 0.88 14.12 -6.95
N THR A 68 -0.15 13.49 -6.37
CA THR A 68 -0.11 12.07 -6.09
C THR A 68 0.07 11.25 -7.38
N ILE A 69 -0.69 11.55 -8.43
CA ILE A 69 -0.64 10.83 -9.71
C ILE A 69 0.68 11.03 -10.44
N SER A 70 1.40 12.12 -10.19
CA SER A 70 2.73 12.36 -10.79
C SER A 70 3.72 11.22 -10.49
N TYR A 71 3.52 10.50 -9.38
CA TYR A 71 4.33 9.34 -9.00
C TYR A 71 3.92 8.03 -9.69
N HIS A 72 2.81 8.03 -10.43
CA HIS A 72 2.36 6.86 -11.18
C HIS A 72 3.30 6.55 -12.35
N ASN A 73 3.46 5.26 -12.69
CA ASN A 73 4.39 4.83 -13.74
C ASN A 73 3.84 4.95 -15.17
N SER A 74 2.54 5.20 -15.34
CA SER A 74 1.94 5.37 -16.67
C SER A 74 2.40 6.67 -17.32
N HIS A 75 2.85 6.60 -18.56
CA HIS A 75 3.20 7.77 -19.38
C HIS A 75 1.99 8.64 -19.74
N GLN A 76 0.80 8.06 -19.74
CA GLN A 76 -0.44 8.79 -20.08
C GLN A 76 -0.91 9.75 -18.98
N LYS A 77 -0.33 9.67 -17.77
CA LYS A 77 -0.75 10.48 -16.63
C LYS A 77 -0.74 11.98 -16.92
N TRP A 78 0.29 12.46 -17.62
CA TRP A 78 0.46 13.89 -17.87
C TRP A 78 -0.58 14.44 -18.83
N ALA A 79 -0.88 13.71 -19.90
CA ALA A 79 -1.95 14.06 -20.84
C ALA A 79 -3.34 14.03 -20.18
N LEU A 80 -3.61 12.98 -19.40
CA LEU A 80 -4.86 12.83 -18.66
C LEU A 80 -5.05 13.94 -17.62
N LEU A 81 -4.00 14.29 -16.88
CA LEU A 81 -4.02 15.39 -15.92
C LEU A 81 -4.25 16.74 -16.62
N TYR A 82 -3.62 16.98 -17.78
CA TYR A 82 -3.80 18.22 -18.52
C TYR A 82 -5.21 18.32 -19.12
N ARG A 83 -5.75 17.24 -19.68
CA ARG A 83 -7.13 17.19 -20.17
C ARG A 83 -8.15 17.46 -19.08
N THR A 84 -7.97 16.85 -17.92
CA THR A 84 -8.84 17.11 -16.76
C THR A 84 -8.73 18.55 -16.27
N LEU A 85 -7.51 19.09 -16.20
CA LEU A 85 -7.25 20.48 -15.83
C LEU A 85 -7.93 21.46 -16.80
N TRP A 86 -7.84 21.19 -18.09
CA TRP A 86 -8.52 21.98 -19.12
C TRP A 86 -10.03 21.98 -18.94
N ARG A 87 -10.65 20.82 -18.78
CA ARG A 87 -12.09 20.67 -18.56
C ARG A 87 -12.56 21.40 -17.30
N LEU A 88 -11.81 21.31 -16.20
CA LEU A 88 -12.09 22.00 -14.93
C LEU A 88 -12.01 23.52 -15.04
N THR A 89 -11.21 24.05 -15.97
CA THR A 89 -10.92 25.49 -16.06
C THR A 89 -11.56 26.14 -17.29
N LEU A 90 -11.00 25.90 -18.46
CA LEU A 90 -11.48 26.49 -19.71
C LEU A 90 -12.74 25.81 -20.26
N GLY A 91 -12.92 24.52 -19.97
CA GLY A 91 -14.14 23.76 -20.31
C GLY A 91 -15.33 24.06 -19.41
N GLY A 92 -15.15 24.79 -18.30
CA GLY A 92 -16.23 25.20 -17.41
C GLY A 92 -16.85 24.08 -16.55
N GLU A 93 -16.29 22.88 -16.56
CA GLU A 93 -16.80 21.72 -15.81
C GLU A 93 -16.34 21.75 -14.34
N THR A 94 -16.70 22.76 -13.58
CA THR A 94 -16.20 23.03 -12.21
C THR A 94 -16.46 21.90 -11.21
N HIS A 95 -17.45 21.04 -11.46
CA HIS A 95 -17.83 19.92 -10.61
C HIS A 95 -17.31 18.56 -11.09
N LEU A 96 -16.47 18.53 -12.14
CA LEU A 96 -15.99 17.33 -12.80
C LEU A 96 -15.43 16.30 -11.81
N LEU A 97 -14.63 16.71 -10.83
CA LEU A 97 -14.03 15.80 -9.82
C LEU A 97 -15.06 15.02 -8.98
N LYS A 98 -16.31 15.50 -8.93
CA LYS A 98 -17.40 14.82 -8.21
C LYS A 98 -18.14 13.80 -9.07
N ILE A 99 -17.90 13.80 -10.39
CA ILE A 99 -18.54 12.89 -11.35
C ILE A 99 -17.69 11.62 -11.45
N THR A 100 -17.87 10.70 -10.52
CA THR A 100 -17.08 9.46 -10.43
C THR A 100 -17.32 8.48 -11.59
N THR A 101 -18.32 8.72 -12.43
CA THR A 101 -18.62 7.94 -13.65
C THR A 101 -17.95 8.50 -14.91
N ASP A 102 -17.35 9.69 -14.83
CA ASP A 102 -16.60 10.27 -15.94
C ASP A 102 -15.33 9.44 -16.23
N PRO A 103 -15.04 9.11 -17.50
CA PRO A 103 -13.91 8.27 -17.86
C PRO A 103 -12.56 8.79 -17.37
N ASP A 104 -12.30 10.11 -17.52
CA ASP A 104 -11.04 10.71 -17.07
C ASP A 104 -10.90 10.64 -15.56
N ILE A 105 -11.99 10.90 -14.84
CA ILE A 105 -12.00 10.83 -13.37
C ILE A 105 -11.85 9.39 -12.89
N LEU A 106 -12.50 8.41 -13.52
CA LEU A 106 -12.31 7.00 -13.22
C LEU A 106 -10.84 6.58 -13.36
N ASP A 107 -10.18 6.99 -14.46
CA ASP A 107 -8.77 6.67 -14.69
C ASP A 107 -7.86 7.33 -13.65
N LEU A 108 -8.07 8.60 -13.31
CA LEU A 108 -7.32 9.29 -12.26
C LEU A 108 -7.51 8.63 -10.88
N LEU A 109 -8.74 8.25 -10.53
CA LEU A 109 -9.03 7.57 -9.27
C LEU A 109 -8.43 6.16 -9.22
N ARG A 110 -8.39 5.45 -10.36
CA ARG A 110 -7.70 4.16 -10.48
C ARG A 110 -6.21 4.31 -10.24
N MET A 111 -5.53 5.26 -10.92
CA MET A 111 -4.11 5.53 -10.73
C MET A 111 -3.79 5.89 -9.27
N ARG A 112 -4.60 6.74 -8.62
CA ARG A 112 -4.45 7.06 -7.20
C ARG A 112 -4.56 5.83 -6.32
N LYS A 113 -5.51 4.93 -6.60
CA LYS A 113 -5.72 3.70 -5.85
C LYS A 113 -4.53 2.73 -6.02
N GLU A 114 -3.96 2.65 -7.22
CA GLU A 114 -2.76 1.84 -7.51
C GLU A 114 -1.56 2.33 -6.71
N ILE A 115 -1.29 3.64 -6.69
CA ILE A 115 -0.25 4.25 -5.85
C ILE A 115 -0.49 3.95 -4.36
N SER A 116 -1.72 4.15 -3.87
CA SER A 116 -2.06 3.90 -2.47
C SER A 116 -1.83 2.44 -2.06
N ARG A 117 -2.16 1.49 -2.95
CA ARG A 117 -1.89 0.06 -2.72
C ARG A 117 -0.40 -0.25 -2.70
N ASP A 118 0.37 0.37 -3.58
CA ASP A 118 1.81 0.17 -3.66
C ASP A 118 2.52 0.73 -2.41
N ILE A 119 2.11 1.90 -1.94
CA ILE A 119 2.54 2.47 -0.65
C ILE A 119 2.25 1.50 0.50
N HIS A 120 1.01 0.99 0.56
CA HIS A 120 0.63 0.03 1.59
C HIS A 120 1.50 -1.24 1.54
N LYS A 121 1.76 -1.78 0.34
CA LYS A 121 2.63 -2.95 0.16
C LYS A 121 4.07 -2.65 0.59
N MET A 122 4.59 -1.48 0.28
CA MET A 122 5.93 -1.08 0.72
C MET A 122 6.02 -1.02 2.25
N HIS A 123 5.05 -0.40 2.92
CA HIS A 123 5.01 -0.36 4.38
C HIS A 123 4.93 -1.76 5.01
N ALA A 124 4.21 -2.69 4.38
CA ALA A 124 4.03 -4.05 4.90
C ALA A 124 5.22 -4.98 4.63
N PHE A 125 5.92 -4.81 3.51
CA PHE A 125 6.86 -5.81 2.99
C PHE A 125 8.32 -5.37 2.93
N VAL A 126 8.67 -4.14 3.26
CA VAL A 126 10.08 -3.75 3.44
C VAL A 126 10.66 -4.53 4.62
N ARG A 127 11.80 -5.19 4.39
CA ARG A 127 12.57 -5.93 5.41
C ARG A 127 13.96 -5.32 5.52
N PHE A 128 14.22 -4.72 6.67
CA PHE A 128 15.52 -4.18 6.99
C PHE A 128 16.46 -5.31 7.43
N LYS A 129 17.67 -5.31 6.90
CA LYS A 129 18.74 -6.22 7.27
C LYS A 129 19.88 -5.43 7.84
N LYS A 130 20.42 -5.88 8.96
CA LYS A 130 21.58 -5.27 9.63
C LYS A 130 22.80 -5.42 8.73
N THR A 131 23.48 -4.32 8.45
CA THR A 131 24.70 -4.30 7.63
C THR A 131 25.95 -3.96 8.41
N GLY A 132 25.78 -3.36 9.60
CA GLY A 132 26.89 -2.96 10.44
C GLY A 132 26.45 -2.08 11.60
N GLU A 133 27.44 -1.52 12.26
CA GLU A 133 27.30 -0.49 13.28
C GLU A 133 28.20 0.70 12.92
N ASP A 134 27.71 1.89 13.06
CA ASP A 134 28.58 3.06 12.91
C ASP A 134 29.41 3.24 14.19
N MET A 135 30.71 3.01 14.07
CA MET A 135 31.69 3.13 15.17
C MET A 135 31.69 4.51 15.83
N LYS A 136 31.17 5.55 15.17
CA LYS A 136 31.16 6.92 15.68
C LYS A 136 29.88 7.28 16.43
N SER A 137 28.74 6.74 15.99
CA SER A 137 27.41 7.09 16.53
C SER A 137 26.82 5.99 17.41
N GLU A 138 27.45 4.82 17.51
CA GLU A 138 26.94 3.61 18.19
C GLU A 138 25.53 3.21 17.67
N ARG A 139 25.18 3.64 16.44
CA ARG A 139 23.89 3.34 15.83
C ARG A 139 24.02 2.17 14.88
N GLU A 140 23.06 1.25 14.96
CA GLU A 140 22.97 0.14 14.05
C GLU A 140 22.56 0.61 12.65
N GLN A 141 23.24 0.08 11.64
CA GLN A 141 22.99 0.38 10.24
C GLN A 141 22.20 -0.75 9.57
N PHE A 142 21.16 -0.36 8.85
CA PHE A 142 20.26 -1.28 8.16
C PHE A 142 20.08 -0.92 6.69
N MET A 143 19.87 -1.94 5.89
CA MET A 143 19.60 -1.80 4.46
C MET A 143 18.34 -2.58 4.11
N ALA A 144 17.54 -2.06 3.19
CA ALA A 144 16.40 -2.76 2.63
C ALA A 144 16.34 -2.57 1.11
N TRP A 145 15.88 -3.61 0.43
CA TRP A 145 15.55 -3.58 -0.99
C TRP A 145 14.05 -3.79 -1.19
N PHE A 146 13.43 -2.99 -2.06
CA PHE A 146 12.02 -3.14 -2.41
C PHE A 146 11.80 -2.76 -3.88
N GLU A 147 10.90 -3.43 -4.57
CA GLU A 147 10.57 -3.21 -5.97
C GLU A 147 9.11 -2.75 -6.11
N PRO A 148 8.82 -1.44 -5.94
CA PRO A 148 7.49 -0.90 -6.14
C PRO A 148 7.11 -0.85 -7.62
N ASP A 149 5.81 -0.84 -7.93
CA ASP A 149 5.31 -0.63 -9.30
C ASP A 149 5.39 0.84 -9.72
N HIS A 150 5.40 1.75 -8.74
CA HIS A 150 5.37 3.20 -8.95
C HIS A 150 6.52 3.90 -8.22
N ARG A 151 6.77 5.16 -8.55
CA ARG A 151 7.86 5.97 -7.95
C ARG A 151 7.51 6.51 -6.57
N ILE A 152 7.12 5.65 -5.66
CA ILE A 152 6.52 6.01 -4.36
C ILE A 152 7.51 6.34 -3.25
N MET A 153 8.82 6.25 -3.47
CA MET A 153 9.82 6.49 -2.43
C MET A 153 9.62 7.84 -1.71
N PRO A 154 9.39 8.99 -2.39
CA PRO A 154 9.16 10.25 -1.70
C PRO A 154 7.91 10.27 -0.82
N LEU A 155 6.88 9.48 -1.18
CA LEU A 155 5.63 9.40 -0.43
C LEU A 155 5.73 8.50 0.81
N THR A 156 6.67 7.55 0.83
CA THR A 156 6.82 6.54 1.89
C THR A 156 7.95 6.84 2.86
N ALA A 157 8.97 7.58 2.43
CA ALA A 157 10.19 7.82 3.21
C ALA A 157 9.91 8.43 4.59
N GLN A 158 8.97 9.37 4.70
CA GLN A 158 8.58 9.99 5.96
C GLN A 158 7.94 9.01 6.95
N PHE A 159 7.20 8.00 6.44
CA PHE A 159 6.66 6.93 7.29
C PHE A 159 7.79 6.14 7.95
N PHE A 160 8.78 5.70 7.16
CA PHE A 160 9.93 4.96 7.69
C PHE A 160 10.77 5.81 8.64
N GLN A 161 10.96 7.09 8.36
CA GLN A 161 11.64 8.02 9.26
C GLN A 161 10.97 8.08 10.63
N LYS A 162 9.65 8.24 10.66
CA LYS A 162 8.89 8.31 11.92
C LYS A 162 8.84 6.98 12.66
N ARG A 163 8.82 5.87 11.92
CA ARG A 163 8.69 4.52 12.49
C ARG A 163 10.01 3.98 13.03
N PHE A 164 11.13 4.32 12.40
CA PHE A 164 12.46 3.77 12.66
C PHE A 164 13.47 4.88 12.98
N THR A 165 13.20 5.65 14.04
CA THR A 165 14.03 6.78 14.46
C THR A 165 15.32 6.35 15.15
N GLY A 166 15.33 5.18 15.79
CA GLY A 166 16.44 4.68 16.62
C GLY A 166 17.60 4.07 15.86
N MET A 167 17.46 3.81 14.57
CA MET A 167 18.47 3.16 13.73
C MET A 167 18.78 4.01 12.49
N ASP A 168 19.95 3.80 11.91
CA ASP A 168 20.31 4.35 10.62
C ASP A 168 19.88 3.38 9.53
N TRP A 169 19.22 3.88 8.49
CA TRP A 169 18.72 2.99 7.47
C TRP A 169 18.80 3.56 6.06
N SER A 170 18.91 2.66 5.10
CA SER A 170 18.81 2.95 3.67
C SER A 170 17.83 1.99 3.01
N ILE A 171 16.90 2.55 2.23
CA ILE A 171 15.97 1.77 1.40
C ILE A 171 16.30 2.06 -0.06
N PHE A 172 16.53 1.01 -0.81
CA PHE A 172 16.83 1.07 -2.23
C PHE A 172 15.69 0.49 -3.06
N THR A 173 15.36 1.18 -4.14
CA THR A 173 14.41 0.72 -5.15
C THR A 173 14.95 1.03 -6.56
N PRO A 174 14.42 0.41 -7.62
CA PRO A 174 14.84 0.72 -8.99
C PRO A 174 14.58 2.17 -9.40
N THR A 175 13.62 2.85 -8.77
CA THR A 175 13.14 4.18 -9.17
C THR A 175 13.51 5.30 -8.22
N GLY A 176 14.10 4.99 -7.06
CA GLY A 176 14.49 5.97 -6.06
C GLY A 176 15.08 5.31 -4.83
N SER A 177 15.78 6.06 -4.01
CA SER A 177 16.32 5.62 -2.73
C SER A 177 16.02 6.61 -1.62
N ALA A 178 16.06 6.14 -0.37
CA ALA A 178 15.95 6.99 0.80
C ALA A 178 16.93 6.52 1.86
N SER A 179 17.55 7.46 2.57
CA SER A 179 18.43 7.16 3.71
C SER A 179 18.14 8.08 4.89
N TRP A 180 18.28 7.56 6.08
CA TRP A 180 18.10 8.24 7.36
C TRP A 180 19.30 7.99 8.26
N ASP A 181 19.90 9.05 8.78
CA ASP A 181 21.08 9.00 9.66
C ASP A 181 20.78 9.42 11.12
N GLY A 182 19.50 9.33 11.51
CA GLY A 182 19.03 9.79 12.81
C GLY A 182 18.75 11.29 12.90
N LYS A 183 19.11 12.07 11.87
CA LYS A 183 18.93 13.53 11.83
C LYS A 183 18.32 14.03 10.54
N ILE A 184 18.80 13.52 9.40
CA ILE A 184 18.43 14.01 8.07
C ILE A 184 17.93 12.85 7.20
N LEU A 185 16.71 13.02 6.68
CA LEU A 185 16.18 12.16 5.64
C LEU A 185 16.64 12.65 4.27
N ARG A 186 17.35 11.81 3.52
CA ARG A 186 17.84 12.10 2.16
C ARG A 186 17.14 11.21 1.16
N LEU A 187 16.69 11.80 0.06
CA LEU A 187 16.18 11.08 -1.10
C LEU A 187 17.27 11.05 -2.17
N GLY A 188 17.37 9.95 -2.88
CA GLY A 188 18.35 9.74 -3.94
C GLY A 188 17.73 9.06 -5.18
N PRO A 189 18.55 8.92 -6.24
CA PRO A 189 18.13 8.21 -7.45
C PRO A 189 17.86 6.74 -7.19
N GLY A 190 17.21 6.08 -8.16
CA GLY A 190 17.08 4.65 -8.19
C GLY A 190 18.44 3.98 -8.39
N VAL A 191 18.55 2.75 -7.94
CA VAL A 191 19.75 1.92 -8.10
C VAL A 191 19.38 0.57 -8.70
N ASP A 192 20.33 -0.05 -9.39
CA ASP A 192 20.18 -1.43 -9.80
C ASP A 192 20.10 -2.35 -8.59
N LYS A 193 19.57 -3.55 -8.80
CA LYS A 193 19.31 -4.49 -7.71
C LYS A 193 20.55 -4.73 -6.84
N VAL A 194 20.44 -4.35 -5.57
CA VAL A 194 21.46 -4.59 -4.56
C VAL A 194 21.19 -5.94 -3.91
N GLU A 195 22.17 -6.84 -3.92
CA GLU A 195 22.11 -8.06 -3.13
C GLU A 195 22.27 -7.72 -1.65
N VAL A 196 21.18 -7.83 -0.92
CA VAL A 196 21.20 -7.63 0.54
C VAL A 196 21.69 -8.92 1.21
N PRO A 197 22.68 -8.87 2.12
CA PRO A 197 23.22 -10.07 2.75
C PRO A 197 22.16 -10.95 3.41
N LYS A 198 22.39 -12.29 3.40
CA LYS A 198 21.56 -13.22 4.19
C LYS A 198 21.90 -13.03 5.67
N GLU A 199 20.91 -12.89 6.53
CA GLU A 199 21.09 -12.61 7.95
C GLU A 199 20.48 -13.66 8.87
N GLU A 200 20.97 -13.69 10.13
CA GLU A 200 20.35 -14.42 11.25
C GLU A 200 18.90 -14.02 11.51
N LEU A 201 18.53 -12.76 11.24
CA LEU A 201 17.15 -12.27 11.31
C LEU A 201 16.20 -13.00 10.34
N ASP A 202 16.69 -13.55 9.24
CA ASP A 202 15.87 -14.37 8.32
C ASP A 202 15.32 -15.62 9.02
N GLU A 203 16.07 -16.23 9.94
CA GLU A 203 15.61 -17.37 10.74
C GLU A 203 14.60 -16.96 11.80
N LEU A 204 14.77 -15.79 12.43
CA LEU A 204 13.81 -15.25 13.37
C LEU A 204 12.47 -14.94 12.66
N TRP A 205 12.51 -14.35 11.46
CA TRP A 205 11.32 -14.11 10.65
C TRP A 205 10.62 -15.41 10.27
N ARG A 206 11.35 -16.44 9.87
CA ARG A 206 10.80 -17.78 9.58
C ARG A 206 10.17 -18.39 10.83
N GLY A 207 10.86 -18.33 11.98
CA GLY A 207 10.35 -18.81 13.26
C GLY A 207 9.06 -18.09 13.68
N TYR A 208 9.06 -16.77 13.62
CA TYR A 208 7.88 -15.94 13.91
C TYR A 208 6.71 -16.28 12.99
N TYR A 209 6.92 -16.30 11.68
CA TYR A 209 5.86 -16.61 10.70
C TYR A 209 5.28 -18.00 10.94
N LYS A 210 6.12 -18.99 11.20
CA LYS A 210 5.69 -20.36 11.54
C LYS A 210 4.84 -20.41 12.82
N SER A 211 5.15 -19.57 13.81
CA SER A 211 4.45 -19.55 15.11
C SER A 211 3.06 -18.93 15.02
N ILE A 212 2.90 -17.87 14.22
CA ILE A 212 1.60 -17.18 14.04
C ILE A 212 0.71 -17.82 12.99
N PHE A 213 1.29 -18.70 12.16
CA PHE A 213 0.58 -19.35 11.06
C PHE A 213 -0.43 -20.37 11.58
N ASN A 214 -1.72 -20.14 11.33
CA ASN A 214 -2.76 -21.10 11.66
C ASN A 214 -3.20 -21.87 10.40
N PRO A 215 -2.80 -23.14 10.22
CA PRO A 215 -3.12 -23.92 9.03
C PRO A 215 -4.62 -24.09 8.78
N ALA A 216 -5.42 -24.15 9.86
CA ALA A 216 -6.88 -24.36 9.75
C ALA A 216 -7.63 -23.15 9.19
N ARG A 217 -7.01 -21.95 9.21
CA ARG A 217 -7.62 -20.70 8.74
C ARG A 217 -7.02 -20.19 7.43
N LEU A 218 -6.17 -20.98 6.79
CA LEU A 218 -5.46 -20.56 5.58
C LEU A 218 -6.42 -20.39 4.40
N LYS A 219 -6.59 -19.15 3.97
CA LYS A 219 -7.27 -18.78 2.71
C LYS A 219 -6.21 -18.40 1.68
N VAL A 220 -5.68 -19.36 0.92
CA VAL A 220 -4.57 -19.17 -0.02
C VAL A 220 -4.81 -18.04 -1.00
N LYS A 221 -6.02 -17.94 -1.58
CA LYS A 221 -6.37 -16.85 -2.52
C LYS A 221 -6.32 -15.47 -1.86
N ALA A 222 -6.84 -15.33 -0.63
CA ALA A 222 -6.80 -14.08 0.11
C ALA A 222 -5.35 -13.72 0.49
N MET A 223 -4.57 -14.68 0.95
CA MET A 223 -3.15 -14.49 1.24
C MET A 223 -2.37 -14.00 0.01
N GLN A 224 -2.59 -14.59 -1.17
CA GLN A 224 -1.93 -14.17 -2.41
C GLN A 224 -2.38 -12.78 -2.89
N ALA A 225 -3.62 -12.39 -2.62
CA ALA A 225 -4.10 -11.04 -2.92
C ALA A 225 -3.45 -9.99 -2.03
N GLU A 226 -3.28 -10.29 -0.73
CA GLU A 226 -2.65 -9.38 0.23
C GLU A 226 -1.11 -9.39 0.12
N MET A 227 -0.51 -10.53 -0.17
CA MET A 227 0.94 -10.73 -0.33
C MET A 227 1.25 -11.27 -1.74
N PRO A 228 1.34 -10.39 -2.76
CA PRO A 228 1.59 -10.80 -4.14
C PRO A 228 2.92 -11.55 -4.31
N LYS A 229 2.92 -12.58 -5.15
CA LYS A 229 4.10 -13.43 -5.40
C LYS A 229 5.35 -12.68 -5.84
N LYS A 230 5.19 -11.52 -6.49
CA LYS A 230 6.31 -10.67 -6.93
C LYS A 230 7.24 -10.22 -5.80
N TYR A 231 6.73 -10.13 -4.56
CA TYR A 231 7.54 -9.74 -3.39
C TYR A 231 8.17 -10.93 -2.67
N TRP A 232 7.78 -12.17 -2.99
CA TRP A 232 8.19 -13.36 -2.24
C TRP A 232 9.70 -13.58 -2.24
N HIS A 233 10.38 -13.22 -3.32
CA HIS A 233 11.84 -13.39 -3.40
C HIS A 233 12.62 -12.48 -2.44
N ASN A 234 11.99 -11.41 -1.94
CA ASN A 234 12.58 -10.50 -0.96
C ASN A 234 12.15 -10.81 0.49
N LEU A 235 11.28 -11.81 0.69
CA LEU A 235 10.73 -12.17 1.99
C LEU A 235 11.24 -13.53 2.44
N PRO A 236 12.08 -13.63 3.51
CA PRO A 236 12.67 -14.88 3.94
C PRO A 236 11.63 -15.93 4.40
N GLU A 237 10.50 -15.48 4.92
CA GLU A 237 9.40 -16.33 5.38
C GLU A 237 8.63 -17.03 4.25
N THR A 238 8.73 -16.58 3.02
CA THR A 238 7.94 -17.14 1.90
C THR A 238 8.35 -18.55 1.49
N ASN A 239 9.60 -18.93 1.76
CA ASN A 239 10.08 -20.30 1.53
C ASN A 239 9.31 -21.34 2.37
N LEU A 240 8.64 -20.92 3.44
CA LEU A 240 7.83 -21.81 4.29
C LEU A 240 6.39 -21.95 3.78
N ILE A 241 5.93 -21.08 2.86
CA ILE A 241 4.51 -21.04 2.46
C ILE A 241 4.05 -22.35 1.84
N GLU A 242 4.86 -22.94 0.96
CA GLU A 242 4.48 -24.20 0.29
C GLU A 242 4.39 -25.36 1.28
N SER A 243 5.35 -25.48 2.21
CA SER A 243 5.31 -26.50 3.25
C SER A 243 4.13 -26.31 4.19
N LEU A 244 3.83 -25.07 4.59
CA LEU A 244 2.71 -24.74 5.46
C LEU A 244 1.35 -25.01 4.78
N ILE A 245 1.23 -24.79 3.47
CA ILE A 245 0.03 -25.12 2.69
C ILE A 245 -0.16 -26.64 2.65
N SER A 246 0.91 -27.42 2.45
CA SER A 246 0.83 -28.88 2.42
C SER A 246 0.46 -29.46 3.78
N GLU A 247 1.10 -28.98 4.86
CA GLU A 247 0.77 -29.34 6.24
C GLU A 247 -0.67 -28.97 6.61
N SER A 248 -1.17 -27.81 6.14
CA SER A 248 -2.54 -27.40 6.35
C SER A 248 -3.55 -28.41 5.81
N ARG A 249 -3.33 -28.89 4.59
CA ARG A 249 -4.19 -29.92 3.97
C ARG A 249 -4.17 -31.23 4.77
N HIS A 250 -3.00 -31.65 5.21
CA HIS A 250 -2.85 -32.87 6.00
C HIS A 250 -3.55 -32.76 7.36
N ARG A 251 -3.39 -31.64 8.08
CA ARG A 251 -4.05 -31.39 9.38
C ARG A 251 -5.57 -31.32 9.25
N VAL A 252 -6.10 -30.69 8.19
CA VAL A 252 -7.54 -30.68 7.93
C VAL A 252 -8.07 -32.09 7.71
N GLN A 253 -7.36 -32.92 6.94
CA GLN A 253 -7.73 -34.32 6.74
C GLN A 253 -7.71 -35.14 8.03
N GLU A 254 -6.68 -34.92 8.88
CA GLU A 254 -6.61 -35.59 10.19
C GLU A 254 -7.75 -35.13 11.14
N MET A 255 -8.08 -33.83 11.14
CA MET A 255 -9.23 -33.32 11.92
C MET A 255 -10.54 -33.95 11.46
N HIS A 256 -10.75 -34.08 10.15
CA HIS A 256 -11.93 -34.79 9.62
C HIS A 256 -11.95 -36.26 10.04
N LYS A 257 -10.81 -36.95 10.00
CA LYS A 257 -10.71 -38.34 10.46
C LYS A 257 -10.97 -38.49 11.96
N LYS A 258 -10.47 -37.55 12.79
CA LYS A 258 -10.71 -37.55 14.24
C LYS A 258 -12.17 -37.26 14.58
N ASN A 259 -12.82 -36.31 13.91
CA ASN A 259 -14.25 -36.00 14.12
C ASN A 259 -15.15 -37.20 13.74
N LEU A 260 -14.79 -37.98 12.71
CA LEU A 260 -15.49 -39.18 12.37
C LEU A 260 -15.32 -40.32 13.39
N ARG A 261 -14.23 -40.30 14.19
CA ARG A 261 -13.95 -41.30 15.26
C ARG A 261 -14.50 -40.90 16.61
N SER A 262 -14.82 -39.61 16.87
CA SER A 262 -15.18 -39.13 18.20
C SER A 262 -16.69 -39.11 18.53
N THR A 263 -17.54 -39.69 17.70
CA THR A 263 -18.98 -39.77 17.97
C THR A 263 -19.39 -40.86 18.96
N THR A 264 -18.42 -41.60 19.58
CA THR A 264 -18.71 -42.70 20.49
C THR A 264 -18.32 -42.49 21.94
N SER A 265 -17.96 -41.29 22.39
CA SER A 265 -17.55 -41.08 23.80
C SER A 265 -18.01 -39.76 24.37
N GLY A 266 -19.33 -39.50 24.34
CA GLY A 266 -19.97 -38.37 25.00
C GLY A 266 -20.14 -38.48 26.53
N GLY A 267 -19.39 -39.41 27.20
CA GLY A 267 -19.71 -39.82 28.55
C GLY A 267 -18.77 -39.35 29.70
N LYS A 268 -17.64 -38.72 29.45
CA LYS A 268 -16.64 -38.55 30.52
C LYS A 268 -16.07 -37.11 30.71
N ASN A 269 -16.81 -36.08 30.39
CA ASN A 269 -16.39 -34.74 30.79
C ASN A 269 -16.98 -34.41 32.19
N PRO A 270 -16.17 -34.26 33.26
CA PRO A 270 -16.65 -33.97 34.62
C PRO A 270 -17.47 -32.67 34.68
N TYR A 271 -17.11 -31.69 33.85
CA TYR A 271 -17.79 -30.41 33.74
C TYR A 271 -19.24 -30.53 33.19
N LEU A 272 -19.42 -31.35 32.14
CA LEU A 272 -20.77 -31.61 31.61
C LEU A 272 -21.65 -32.42 32.57
N LYS A 273 -21.03 -33.27 33.38
CA LYS A 273 -21.73 -34.01 34.47
C LYS A 273 -22.17 -33.04 35.57
N HIS A 274 -21.32 -32.05 35.91
CA HIS A 274 -21.65 -31.01 36.88
C HIS A 274 -22.78 -30.09 36.36
N LEU A 275 -22.73 -29.66 35.11
CA LEU A 275 -23.82 -28.86 34.49
C LEU A 275 -25.15 -29.61 34.42
N ARG A 276 -25.18 -30.90 34.13
CA ARG A 276 -26.37 -31.73 34.13
C ARG A 276 -26.97 -31.85 35.55
N ASN A 277 -26.14 -31.94 36.59
CA ASN A 277 -26.58 -31.97 37.96
C ASN A 277 -27.15 -30.63 38.46
N LEU A 278 -26.68 -29.50 37.90
CA LEU A 278 -27.22 -28.17 38.20
C LEU A 278 -28.58 -27.93 37.50
N THR A 279 -28.77 -28.45 36.28
CA THR A 279 -30.04 -28.30 35.54
C THR A 279 -31.15 -29.27 36.00
N SER A 280 -30.80 -30.33 36.74
CA SER A 280 -31.79 -31.25 37.30
C SER A 280 -32.40 -30.81 38.64
N HIS A 281 -32.00 -29.65 39.20
CA HIS A 281 -32.54 -29.11 40.44
C HIS A 281 -33.45 -27.88 40.29
N ASP A 282 -33.64 -27.37 39.03
CA ASP A 282 -34.50 -26.23 38.73
C ASP A 282 -35.64 -26.61 37.77
N GLU A 283 -36.48 -27.56 38.14
CA GLU A 283 -37.85 -27.60 37.64
C GLU A 283 -38.70 -26.62 38.46
N HIS A 284 -38.79 -25.39 38.01
CA HIS A 284 -39.84 -24.37 38.25
C HIS A 284 -39.26 -22.95 38.12
N ILE A 285 -38.87 -22.55 36.89
CA ILE A 285 -38.83 -21.13 36.55
C ILE A 285 -39.54 -20.97 35.20
N VAL A 286 -40.77 -20.48 35.27
CA VAL A 286 -41.53 -20.02 34.11
C VAL A 286 -40.86 -18.75 33.60
N LEU A 287 -40.22 -18.84 32.44
CA LEU A 287 -39.66 -17.67 31.78
C LEU A 287 -40.77 -16.87 31.09
N ASN A 288 -40.96 -15.65 31.57
CA ASN A 288 -41.82 -14.64 30.96
C ASN A 288 -41.16 -14.06 29.71
N PRO A 289 -41.81 -14.05 28.51
CA PRO A 289 -41.14 -13.75 27.23
C PRO A 289 -40.89 -12.26 26.96
N ASP A 290 -41.13 -11.34 27.86
CA ASP A 290 -41.14 -9.88 27.60
C ASP A 290 -40.04 -9.06 28.30
N GLN A 291 -38.87 -9.61 28.56
CA GLN A 291 -37.76 -8.77 29.03
C GLN A 291 -36.64 -8.67 28.01
N HIS A 292 -36.64 -7.57 27.26
CA HIS A 292 -35.51 -7.10 26.45
C HIS A 292 -34.31 -6.80 27.36
N ILE A 293 -33.29 -7.63 27.27
CA ILE A 293 -31.98 -7.36 27.89
C ILE A 293 -31.16 -6.55 26.90
N HIS A 294 -31.10 -5.24 27.10
CA HIS A 294 -30.09 -4.37 26.55
C HIS A 294 -28.78 -4.61 27.33
N GLN A 295 -27.80 -5.27 26.68
CA GLN A 295 -26.42 -5.19 27.12
C GLN A 295 -25.65 -4.15 26.28
N PRO A 296 -24.89 -3.25 26.90
CA PRO A 296 -24.20 -2.20 26.17
C PRO A 296 -22.94 -2.73 25.46
N LEU A 297 -22.86 -2.45 24.18
CA LEU A 297 -21.74 -2.73 23.26
C LEU A 297 -20.45 -1.92 23.55
N SER A 298 -20.25 -1.44 24.77
CA SER A 298 -19.11 -0.59 25.15
C SER A 298 -17.79 -1.35 25.40
N ARG A 299 -17.82 -2.68 25.59
CA ARG A 299 -16.60 -3.45 25.93
C ARG A 299 -15.82 -4.02 24.74
N ILE A 300 -16.35 -3.93 23.52
CA ILE A 300 -15.66 -4.42 22.32
C ILE A 300 -14.80 -3.35 21.65
N ARG A 301 -15.01 -2.06 21.98
CA ARG A 301 -14.21 -0.95 21.43
C ARG A 301 -12.85 -0.75 22.10
N GLU A 302 -12.64 -1.22 23.31
CA GLU A 302 -11.35 -1.06 23.99
C GLU A 302 -10.26 -2.04 23.55
N LEU A 303 -10.61 -3.20 23.01
CA LEU A 303 -9.64 -4.18 22.49
C LEU A 303 -9.18 -3.91 21.05
N ALA A 304 -9.89 -3.08 20.31
CA ALA A 304 -9.50 -2.70 18.94
C ALA A 304 -8.46 -1.57 18.88
N ASN A 305 -8.30 -0.79 19.94
CA ASN A 305 -7.36 0.33 19.99
C ASN A 305 -5.95 -0.03 20.47
N CYS A 306 -5.70 -1.24 20.92
CA CYS A 306 -4.36 -1.70 21.32
C CYS A 306 -3.49 -2.20 20.16
N CYS A 307 -4.04 -2.35 18.96
CA CYS A 307 -3.26 -2.77 17.77
C CYS A 307 -2.95 -1.62 16.80
N GLN A 308 -3.21 -0.37 17.18
CA GLN A 308 -2.90 0.82 16.38
C GLN A 308 -1.99 1.82 17.12
N ALA A 309 -1.20 1.36 18.07
CA ALA A 309 -0.13 2.15 18.67
C ALA A 309 1.23 1.61 18.21
#